data_ded51cc18961043f7cab38b3e07de894
#
_entry.id   ded51cc18961043f7cab38b3e07de894
#
_cell.length_a   1.000
_cell.length_b   1.000
_cell.length_c   1.000
_cell.angle_alpha   90.00
_cell.angle_beta   90.00
_cell.angle_gamma   90.00
#
_symmetry.space_group_name_H-M   'P 1'
#
loop_
_entity.id
_entity.type
_entity.pdbx_description
1 polymer ?
#
loop_
_entity_poly.entity_id
_entity_poly.type
_entity_poly.pdbx_seq_one_letter_code
_entity_poly.pdbx_strand_id
1 'polypeptide(L)'
;MVILAVAVIVLILGSALGIFFTDEVNDGRLKQAMLDTNAQFTANLQAQIDSLSAGGYDAVVVSYDGDYDGDGIMVNNWQDVLAVFATKNMYEGKELLEFDDAKAAALSLVFNHMNQAQFHTRVETETTTAVVDGQEVTQTTSTLYIHIAVESMTYLEGAALYRFNTEQQDMLEQLMDEEYNQLWAELLDVDLYGGLTYTEWTELPSRLPAGDKGSSIAAAALSKVGTAYSVMDCSQLTQYAYRQVGITLPRTSVEQAKYCYNNGYAISSGQLQPGDLIFWSKVCTCGRWNEIHHTGIYIGDGRIVDASSSKGRVVLRSLWGENGSAWKIVLYARPHV
;
A
#
# COMPACT_ATOMS: atom_id res chain seq x y z
N MET A 1 -27.18 20.70 -4.46
CA MET A 1 -26.02 20.21 -3.72
C MET A 1 -26.34 19.79 -2.28
N VAL A 2 -27.01 20.60 -1.47
CA VAL A 2 -27.34 20.25 -0.06
C VAL A 2 -28.28 19.05 0.07
N ILE A 3 -29.23 18.84 -0.85
CA ILE A 3 -30.18 17.71 -0.80
C ILE A 3 -29.51 16.37 -1.12
N LEU A 4 -28.49 16.35 -1.98
CA LEU A 4 -27.73 15.12 -2.29
C LEU A 4 -26.87 14.70 -1.11
N ALA A 5 -26.22 15.67 -0.44
CA ALA A 5 -25.41 15.40 0.75
C ALA A 5 -26.25 14.86 1.92
N VAL A 6 -27.46 15.39 2.13
CA VAL A 6 -28.37 14.90 3.18
C VAL A 6 -28.90 13.50 2.86
N ALA A 7 -29.18 13.18 1.59
CA ALA A 7 -29.63 11.85 1.19
C ALA A 7 -28.52 10.79 1.35
N VAL A 8 -27.28 11.15 1.04
CA VAL A 8 -26.09 10.29 1.26
C VAL A 8 -25.87 10.05 2.76
N ILE A 9 -25.96 11.08 3.60
CA ILE A 9 -25.81 10.95 5.07
C ILE A 9 -26.91 10.04 5.66
N VAL A 10 -28.15 10.14 5.21
CA VAL A 10 -29.27 9.29 5.70
C VAL A 10 -29.09 7.82 5.25
N LEU A 11 -28.57 7.58 4.06
CA LEU A 11 -28.21 6.24 3.59
C LEU A 11 -27.03 5.65 4.37
N ILE A 12 -26.03 6.48 4.71
CA ILE A 12 -24.85 6.07 5.48
C ILE A 12 -25.22 5.72 6.92
N LEU A 13 -26.10 6.48 7.58
CA LEU A 13 -26.52 6.22 8.97
C LEU A 13 -27.33 4.92 9.12
N GLY A 14 -27.93 4.42 8.04
CA GLY A 14 -28.58 3.11 7.99
C GLY A 14 -27.73 1.97 7.46
N SER A 15 -26.50 2.25 7.04
CA SER A 15 -25.56 1.30 6.49
C SER A 15 -24.50 0.89 7.50
N ALA A 16 -23.75 -0.17 7.17
CA ALA A 16 -22.58 -0.61 7.95
C ALA A 16 -21.49 0.50 8.08
N LEU A 17 -21.44 1.47 7.16
CA LEU A 17 -20.53 2.62 7.24
C LEU A 17 -21.02 3.68 8.24
N GLY A 18 -22.32 3.73 8.56
CA GLY A 18 -22.87 4.70 9.52
C GLY A 18 -22.15 4.69 10.87
N ILE A 19 -21.65 3.53 11.28
CA ILE A 19 -20.82 3.35 12.48
C ILE A 19 -19.57 4.26 12.49
N PHE A 20 -18.95 4.49 11.31
CA PHE A 20 -17.73 5.29 11.23
C PHE A 20 -17.99 6.79 11.05
N PHE A 21 -19.24 7.20 10.79
CA PHE A 21 -19.62 8.58 10.46
C PHE A 21 -20.66 9.16 11.43
N THR A 22 -20.92 8.52 12.56
CA THR A 22 -21.71 9.14 13.64
C THR A 22 -20.90 10.25 14.31
N ASP A 23 -21.55 11.31 14.77
CA ASP A 23 -20.89 12.45 15.43
C ASP A 23 -20.01 12.02 16.63
N GLU A 24 -20.36 10.95 17.31
CA GLU A 24 -19.62 10.41 18.44
C GLU A 24 -18.33 9.68 18.03
N VAL A 25 -18.29 9.10 16.82
CA VAL A 25 -17.06 8.47 16.28
C VAL A 25 -16.10 9.54 15.74
N ASN A 26 -16.62 10.68 15.28
CA ASN A 26 -15.83 11.87 14.90
C ASN A 26 -15.08 12.53 16.07
N ASP A 27 -15.28 12.07 17.30
CA ASP A 27 -14.56 12.48 18.52
C ASP A 27 -13.06 12.11 18.50
N GLY A 28 -12.56 11.57 17.38
CA GLY A 28 -11.16 11.20 17.22
C GLY A 28 -10.78 9.86 17.85
N ARG A 29 -11.66 9.19 18.55
CA ARG A 29 -11.37 7.92 19.27
C ARG A 29 -11.02 6.78 18.32
N LEU A 30 -11.73 6.64 17.20
CA LEU A 30 -11.39 5.63 16.18
C LEU A 30 -10.00 5.89 15.62
N LYS A 31 -9.72 7.15 15.25
CA LYS A 31 -8.41 7.54 14.71
C LYS A 31 -7.30 7.30 15.74
N GLN A 32 -7.56 7.64 17.00
CA GLN A 32 -6.61 7.38 18.08
C GLN A 32 -6.36 5.88 18.29
N ALA A 33 -7.40 5.06 18.28
CA ALA A 33 -7.26 3.60 18.40
C ALA A 33 -6.44 2.99 17.25
N MET A 34 -6.61 3.50 16.02
CA MET A 34 -5.79 3.10 14.88
C MET A 34 -4.32 3.49 15.06
N LEU A 35 -4.05 4.71 15.51
CA LEU A 35 -2.68 5.19 15.79
C LEU A 35 -2.02 4.37 16.90
N ASP A 36 -2.72 4.12 18.00
CA ASP A 36 -2.23 3.34 19.14
C ASP A 36 -1.94 1.89 18.73
N THR A 37 -2.81 1.31 17.90
CA THR A 37 -2.63 -0.05 17.34
C THR A 37 -1.38 -0.13 16.46
N ASN A 38 -1.18 0.84 15.57
CA ASN A 38 0.03 0.91 14.73
C ASN A 38 1.29 1.09 15.58
N ALA A 39 1.25 1.99 16.57
CA ALA A 39 2.38 2.22 17.47
C ALA A 39 2.74 0.96 18.26
N GLN A 40 1.74 0.23 18.77
CA GLN A 40 1.96 -1.03 19.47
C GLN A 40 2.53 -2.11 18.56
N PHE A 41 2.05 -2.23 17.33
CA PHE A 41 2.59 -3.19 16.36
C PHE A 41 4.06 -2.90 16.06
N THR A 42 4.39 -1.63 15.79
CA THR A 42 5.78 -1.19 15.54
C THR A 42 6.66 -1.43 16.75
N ALA A 43 6.18 -1.15 17.97
CA ALA A 43 6.92 -1.41 19.21
C ALA A 43 7.19 -2.90 19.41
N ASN A 44 6.23 -3.76 19.07
CA ASN A 44 6.40 -5.21 19.14
C ASN A 44 7.45 -5.71 18.12
N LEU A 45 7.48 -5.16 16.90
CA LEU A 45 8.52 -5.46 15.91
C LEU A 45 9.89 -5.07 16.44
N GLN A 46 10.03 -3.85 17.00
CA GLN A 46 11.31 -3.37 17.54
C GLN A 46 11.78 -4.22 18.73
N ALA A 47 10.88 -4.57 19.63
CA ALA A 47 11.21 -5.43 20.77
C ALA A 47 11.73 -6.82 20.34
N GLN A 48 11.19 -7.36 19.24
CA GLN A 48 11.67 -8.62 18.66
C GLN A 48 13.04 -8.47 17.99
N ILE A 49 13.26 -7.36 17.24
CA ILE A 49 14.59 -7.03 16.67
C ILE A 49 15.62 -6.92 17.79
N ASP A 50 15.32 -6.18 18.86
CA ASP A 50 16.21 -5.99 20.00
C ASP A 50 16.54 -7.33 20.68
N SER A 51 15.55 -8.19 20.87
CA SER A 51 15.72 -9.54 21.42
C SER A 51 16.62 -10.42 20.57
N LEU A 52 16.44 -10.41 19.24
CA LEU A 52 17.27 -11.17 18.31
C LEU A 52 18.69 -10.63 18.25
N SER A 53 18.85 -9.32 18.39
CA SER A 53 20.14 -8.62 18.34
C SER A 53 20.98 -8.78 19.62
N ALA A 54 20.40 -9.22 20.73
CA ALA A 54 21.07 -9.36 22.02
C ALA A 54 22.17 -10.44 22.08
N GLY A 55 22.38 -11.21 20.99
CA GLY A 55 23.33 -12.30 20.90
C GLY A 55 24.82 -11.92 20.79
N GLY A 56 25.17 -10.61 20.89
CA GLY A 56 26.57 -10.15 20.92
C GLY A 56 27.25 -10.17 19.55
N TYR A 57 26.53 -9.81 18.49
CA TYR A 57 27.05 -9.68 17.14
C TYR A 57 27.83 -8.37 16.95
N ASP A 58 28.85 -8.37 16.07
CA ASP A 58 29.62 -7.16 15.75
C ASP A 58 28.81 -6.17 14.91
N ALA A 59 27.88 -6.69 14.09
CA ALA A 59 26.95 -5.88 13.33
C ALA A 59 25.56 -6.53 13.24
N VAL A 60 24.52 -5.71 13.13
CA VAL A 60 23.15 -6.17 12.87
C VAL A 60 22.61 -5.42 11.65
N VAL A 61 22.11 -6.17 10.66
CA VAL A 61 21.50 -5.65 9.45
C VAL A 61 20.04 -6.06 9.41
N VAL A 62 19.14 -5.09 9.45
CA VAL A 62 17.70 -5.33 9.37
C VAL A 62 17.21 -4.98 7.97
N SER A 63 16.41 -5.85 7.39
CA SER A 63 15.75 -5.64 6.10
C SER A 63 14.28 -6.04 6.17
N TYR A 64 13.47 -5.38 5.36
CA TYR A 64 12.03 -5.59 5.33
C TYR A 64 11.55 -6.00 3.94
N ASP A 65 10.59 -6.90 3.90
CA ASP A 65 9.84 -7.28 2.68
C ASP A 65 8.34 -7.30 2.99
N GLY A 66 7.53 -7.47 1.91
CA GLY A 66 6.09 -7.42 2.04
C GLY A 66 5.59 -6.00 2.23
N ASP A 67 4.64 -5.86 3.12
CA ASP A 67 3.85 -4.65 3.32
C ASP A 67 4.45 -3.64 4.33
N TYR A 68 5.65 -3.89 4.83
CA TYR A 68 6.34 -2.99 5.75
C TYR A 68 7.63 -2.44 5.12
N ASP A 69 7.77 -1.12 5.04
CA ASP A 69 8.90 -0.48 4.35
C ASP A 69 10.07 -0.09 5.27
N GLY A 70 9.94 -0.29 6.56
CA GLY A 70 10.99 -0.02 7.53
C GLY A 70 11.12 1.43 7.98
N ASP A 71 10.40 2.35 7.33
CA ASP A 71 10.40 3.78 7.67
C ASP A 71 9.33 4.14 8.71
N GLY A 72 8.79 3.14 9.41
CA GLY A 72 7.71 3.29 10.39
C GLY A 72 6.31 3.41 9.76
N ILE A 73 6.24 3.36 8.43
CA ILE A 73 4.98 3.38 7.69
C ILE A 73 4.63 1.94 7.33
N MET A 74 3.72 1.36 8.08
CA MET A 74 3.11 0.09 7.68
C MET A 74 2.30 0.28 6.42
N VAL A 75 2.22 -0.78 5.61
CA VAL A 75 1.19 -0.86 4.58
C VAL A 75 -0.16 -0.67 5.22
N ASN A 76 -0.91 0.27 4.70
CA ASN A 76 -2.17 0.66 5.29
C ASN A 76 -3.31 -0.19 4.71
N ASN A 77 -3.58 -1.34 5.32
CA ASN A 77 -4.78 -2.15 5.05
C ASN A 77 -5.96 -1.77 5.97
N TRP A 78 -5.96 -0.54 6.50
CA TRP A 78 -6.98 -0.10 7.45
C TRP A 78 -8.40 -0.14 6.89
N GLN A 79 -8.60 0.08 5.59
CA GLN A 79 -9.91 -0.10 4.98
C GLN A 79 -10.40 -1.54 5.13
N ASP A 80 -9.53 -2.52 4.84
CA ASP A 80 -9.84 -3.94 4.97
C ASP A 80 -10.11 -4.33 6.43
N VAL A 81 -9.26 -3.87 7.34
CA VAL A 81 -9.40 -4.11 8.79
C VAL A 81 -10.71 -3.53 9.33
N LEU A 82 -11.03 -2.29 8.98
CA LEU A 82 -12.26 -1.62 9.43
C LEU A 82 -13.50 -2.26 8.83
N ALA A 83 -13.48 -2.65 7.56
CA ALA A 83 -14.59 -3.33 6.91
C ALA A 83 -14.88 -4.68 7.58
N VAL A 84 -13.84 -5.48 7.84
CA VAL A 84 -13.95 -6.76 8.57
C VAL A 84 -14.42 -6.54 10.01
N PHE A 85 -13.87 -5.54 10.71
CA PHE A 85 -14.28 -5.18 12.07
C PHE A 85 -15.75 -4.78 12.12
N ALA A 86 -16.22 -3.91 11.22
CA ALA A 86 -17.60 -3.47 11.16
C ALA A 86 -18.56 -4.65 10.91
N THR A 87 -18.28 -5.43 9.88
CA THR A 87 -19.08 -6.61 9.51
C THR A 87 -19.18 -7.61 10.66
N LYS A 88 -18.05 -7.91 11.33
CA LYS A 88 -18.01 -8.84 12.46
C LYS A 88 -18.89 -8.35 13.63
N ASN A 89 -18.78 -7.08 14.01
CA ASN A 89 -19.48 -6.56 15.19
C ASN A 89 -20.97 -6.34 14.95
N MET A 90 -21.39 -5.91 13.75
CA MET A 90 -22.82 -5.75 13.44
C MET A 90 -23.61 -7.04 13.58
N TYR A 91 -23.03 -8.18 13.18
CA TYR A 91 -23.70 -9.50 13.28
C TYR A 91 -23.67 -10.11 14.69
N GLU A 92 -22.76 -9.65 15.56
CA GLU A 92 -22.76 -10.08 16.97
C GLU A 92 -23.82 -9.33 17.82
N GLY A 93 -24.68 -8.49 17.20
CA GLY A 93 -25.75 -7.75 17.85
C GLY A 93 -25.26 -6.67 18.83
N LYS A 94 -24.00 -6.28 18.71
CA LYS A 94 -23.43 -5.19 19.49
C LYS A 94 -23.86 -3.87 18.87
N GLU A 95 -24.50 -3.02 19.64
CA GLU A 95 -24.79 -1.66 19.20
C GLU A 95 -23.46 -0.93 18.91
N LEU A 96 -23.29 -0.50 17.68
CA LEU A 96 -22.07 0.17 17.20
C LEU A 96 -22.17 1.70 17.30
N LEU A 97 -23.20 2.21 17.97
CA LEU A 97 -23.48 3.65 18.08
C LEU A 97 -22.42 4.42 18.85
N GLU A 98 -21.65 3.77 19.71
CA GLU A 98 -20.58 4.40 20.49
C GLU A 98 -19.28 3.60 20.33
N PHE A 99 -18.17 4.27 20.00
CA PHE A 99 -16.84 3.66 19.92
C PHE A 99 -16.12 3.80 21.28
N ASP A 100 -16.21 2.75 22.08
CA ASP A 100 -15.65 2.63 23.44
C ASP A 100 -14.31 1.87 23.45
N ASP A 101 -13.69 1.77 24.65
CA ASP A 101 -12.43 1.05 24.84
C ASP A 101 -12.53 -0.44 24.50
N ALA A 102 -13.70 -1.06 24.67
CA ALA A 102 -13.90 -2.47 24.29
C ALA A 102 -13.88 -2.65 22.78
N LYS A 103 -14.45 -1.70 22.05
CA LYS A 103 -14.40 -1.70 20.57
C LYS A 103 -13.00 -1.34 20.07
N ALA A 104 -12.27 -0.43 20.73
CA ALA A 104 -10.87 -0.16 20.43
C ALA A 104 -10.00 -1.42 20.60
N ALA A 105 -10.19 -2.16 21.69
CA ALA A 105 -9.49 -3.43 21.89
C ALA A 105 -9.88 -4.50 20.85
N ALA A 106 -11.16 -4.57 20.48
CA ALA A 106 -11.63 -5.50 19.43
C ALA A 106 -11.08 -5.12 18.06
N LEU A 107 -10.97 -3.83 17.73
CA LEU A 107 -10.35 -3.34 16.50
C LEU A 107 -8.87 -3.72 16.45
N SER A 108 -8.13 -3.48 17.54
CA SER A 108 -6.72 -3.85 17.65
C SER A 108 -6.53 -5.37 17.47
N LEU A 109 -7.44 -6.18 18.01
CA LEU A 109 -7.41 -7.62 17.82
C LEU A 109 -7.61 -8.03 16.33
N VAL A 110 -8.59 -7.42 15.64
CA VAL A 110 -8.81 -7.67 14.21
C VAL A 110 -7.58 -7.25 13.42
N PHE A 111 -7.02 -6.08 13.70
CA PHE A 111 -5.79 -5.61 13.06
C PHE A 111 -4.64 -6.61 13.22
N ASN A 112 -4.36 -7.08 14.44
CA ASN A 112 -3.27 -8.01 14.71
C ASN A 112 -3.51 -9.40 14.10
N HIS A 113 -4.77 -9.83 13.94
CA HIS A 113 -5.07 -11.06 13.22
C HIS A 113 -4.83 -10.92 11.72
N MET A 114 -5.07 -9.75 11.17
CA MET A 114 -4.94 -9.46 9.74
C MET A 114 -3.54 -9.01 9.34
N ASN A 115 -2.66 -8.69 10.30
CA ASN A 115 -1.31 -8.24 10.05
C ASN A 115 -0.32 -9.04 10.89
N GLN A 116 0.54 -9.79 10.23
CA GLN A 116 1.51 -10.67 10.90
C GLN A 116 2.93 -10.42 10.39
N ALA A 117 3.90 -10.43 11.31
CA ALA A 117 5.29 -10.32 10.97
C ALA A 117 6.01 -11.67 11.13
N GLN A 118 6.79 -12.04 10.13
CA GLN A 118 7.68 -13.20 10.16
C GLN A 118 9.13 -12.74 10.17
N PHE A 119 9.93 -13.34 11.05
CA PHE A 119 11.35 -13.00 11.22
C PHE A 119 12.23 -14.15 10.73
N HIS A 120 13.09 -13.86 9.77
CA HIS A 120 14.09 -14.78 9.27
C HIS A 120 15.48 -14.26 9.63
N THR A 121 16.27 -15.05 10.32
CA THR A 121 17.61 -14.67 10.74
C THR A 121 18.68 -15.49 10.06
N ARG A 122 19.81 -14.84 9.75
CA ARG A 122 21.04 -15.47 9.24
C ARG A 122 22.24 -14.80 9.86
N VAL A 123 23.22 -15.60 10.29
CA VAL A 123 24.50 -15.09 10.79
C VAL A 123 25.58 -15.37 9.75
N GLU A 124 26.32 -14.35 9.38
CA GLU A 124 27.54 -14.49 8.57
C GLU A 124 28.77 -14.17 9.44
N THR A 125 29.79 -14.96 9.27
CA THR A 125 31.06 -14.80 9.99
C THR A 125 32.16 -14.59 8.96
N GLU A 126 32.90 -13.49 9.09
CA GLU A 126 34.07 -13.20 8.25
C GLU A 126 35.31 -13.20 9.10
N THR A 127 36.33 -13.94 8.65
CA THR A 127 37.62 -14.03 9.33
C THR A 127 38.70 -13.38 8.47
N THR A 128 39.29 -12.32 8.97
CA THR A 128 40.38 -11.60 8.33
C THR A 128 41.68 -11.80 9.11
N THR A 129 42.79 -12.12 8.42
CA THR A 129 44.11 -12.23 9.01
C THR A 129 45.00 -11.11 8.52
N ALA A 130 45.58 -10.35 9.43
CA ALA A 130 46.52 -9.26 9.14
C ALA A 130 47.80 -9.47 9.91
N VAL A 131 48.94 -9.04 9.34
CA VAL A 131 50.23 -9.04 10.04
C VAL A 131 50.40 -7.65 10.69
N VAL A 132 50.42 -7.64 12.03
CA VAL A 132 50.66 -6.43 12.84
C VAL A 132 51.92 -6.67 13.65
N ASP A 133 52.91 -5.80 13.51
CA ASP A 133 54.24 -5.91 14.18
C ASP A 133 54.93 -7.28 13.97
N GLY A 134 54.75 -7.87 12.78
CA GLY A 134 55.36 -9.15 12.43
C GLY A 134 54.65 -10.38 13.01
N GLN A 135 53.52 -10.23 13.64
CA GLN A 135 52.66 -11.33 14.13
C GLN A 135 51.37 -11.40 13.33
N GLU A 136 50.93 -12.62 13.00
CA GLU A 136 49.60 -12.82 12.40
C GLU A 136 48.53 -12.61 13.46
N VAL A 137 47.68 -11.63 13.23
CA VAL A 137 46.48 -11.34 14.03
C VAL A 137 45.25 -11.74 13.21
N THR A 138 44.49 -12.68 13.71
CA THR A 138 43.22 -13.10 13.10
C THR A 138 42.05 -12.43 13.84
N GLN A 139 41.24 -11.69 13.13
CA GLN A 139 40.01 -11.11 13.66
C GLN A 139 38.82 -11.79 12.98
N THR A 140 37.87 -12.23 13.79
CA THR A 140 36.61 -12.78 13.30
C THR A 140 35.49 -11.82 13.67
N THR A 141 34.73 -11.38 12.69
CA THR A 141 33.54 -10.53 12.87
C THR A 141 32.28 -11.32 12.51
N SER A 142 31.22 -11.11 13.27
CA SER A 142 29.93 -11.74 13.07
C SER A 142 28.85 -10.70 12.76
N THR A 143 28.11 -10.91 11.69
CA THR A 143 26.98 -10.04 11.29
C THR A 143 25.69 -10.84 11.35
N LEU A 144 24.73 -10.35 12.14
CA LEU A 144 23.36 -10.86 12.15
C LEU A 144 22.54 -10.12 11.09
N TYR A 145 21.96 -10.86 10.17
CA TYR A 145 20.94 -10.37 9.24
C TYR A 145 19.56 -10.77 9.75
N ILE A 146 18.69 -9.81 9.94
CA ILE A 146 17.29 -10.00 10.30
C ILE A 146 16.46 -9.54 9.09
N HIS A 147 15.75 -10.48 8.48
CA HIS A 147 14.78 -10.18 7.42
C HIS A 147 13.38 -10.32 7.98
N ILE A 148 12.57 -9.25 7.85
CA ILE A 148 11.22 -9.15 8.38
C ILE A 148 10.26 -9.07 7.20
N ALA A 149 9.36 -10.06 7.09
CA ALA A 149 8.25 -10.03 6.16
C ALA A 149 6.96 -9.72 6.93
N VAL A 150 6.26 -8.64 6.56
CA VAL A 150 4.95 -8.30 7.12
C VAL A 150 3.90 -8.68 6.07
N GLU A 151 3.02 -9.60 6.45
CA GLU A 151 1.91 -10.05 5.64
C GLU A 151 0.61 -9.40 6.13
N SER A 152 -0.04 -8.64 5.25
CA SER A 152 -1.32 -8.00 5.52
C SER A 152 -2.44 -8.70 4.74
N MET A 153 -3.45 -9.17 5.46
CA MET A 153 -4.62 -9.81 4.84
C MET A 153 -5.53 -8.79 4.18
N THR A 154 -6.09 -9.18 3.06
CA THR A 154 -7.20 -8.49 2.41
C THR A 154 -8.50 -8.70 3.18
N TYR A 155 -9.53 -7.91 2.90
CA TYR A 155 -10.86 -8.09 3.47
C TYR A 155 -11.45 -9.49 3.19
N LEU A 156 -11.15 -10.09 2.01
CA LEU A 156 -11.59 -11.45 1.67
C LEU A 156 -10.90 -12.51 2.52
N GLU A 157 -9.60 -12.36 2.77
CA GLU A 157 -8.86 -13.26 3.67
C GLU A 157 -9.32 -13.09 5.11
N GLY A 158 -9.63 -11.86 5.54
CA GLY A 158 -10.26 -11.56 6.84
C GLY A 158 -11.64 -12.21 6.97
N ALA A 159 -12.47 -12.15 5.93
CA ALA A 159 -13.77 -12.83 5.89
C ALA A 159 -13.63 -14.36 6.05
N ALA A 160 -12.65 -14.95 5.36
CA ALA A 160 -12.35 -16.37 5.48
C ALA A 160 -11.84 -16.73 6.88
N LEU A 161 -10.95 -15.92 7.47
CA LEU A 161 -10.42 -16.09 8.82
C LEU A 161 -11.56 -16.14 9.86
N TYR A 162 -12.50 -15.20 9.78
CA TYR A 162 -13.64 -15.10 10.70
C TYR A 162 -14.85 -15.96 10.27
N ARG A 163 -14.76 -16.71 9.16
CA ARG A 163 -15.81 -17.61 8.64
C ARG A 163 -17.13 -16.89 8.43
N PHE A 164 -17.08 -15.73 7.79
CA PHE A 164 -18.27 -14.94 7.50
C PHE A 164 -19.28 -15.74 6.67
N ASN A 165 -20.55 -15.66 7.06
CA ASN A 165 -21.65 -16.24 6.31
C ASN A 165 -21.96 -15.39 5.07
N THR A 166 -22.88 -15.83 4.21
CA THR A 166 -23.23 -15.13 2.96
C THR A 166 -23.68 -13.70 3.19
N GLU A 167 -24.53 -13.43 4.18
CA GLU A 167 -25.03 -12.09 4.47
C GLU A 167 -23.90 -11.16 4.93
N GLN A 168 -22.94 -11.69 5.71
CA GLN A 168 -21.76 -10.93 6.12
C GLN A 168 -20.81 -10.67 4.94
N GLN A 169 -20.69 -11.62 4.02
CA GLN A 169 -19.90 -11.44 2.79
C GLN A 169 -20.51 -10.37 1.89
N ASP A 170 -21.83 -10.42 1.68
CA ASP A 170 -22.56 -9.42 0.89
C ASP A 170 -22.39 -8.01 1.48
N MET A 171 -22.48 -7.88 2.81
CA MET A 171 -22.22 -6.59 3.51
C MET A 171 -20.78 -6.12 3.31
N LEU A 172 -19.82 -7.03 3.45
CA LEU A 172 -18.41 -6.72 3.32
C LEU A 172 -18.07 -6.25 1.89
N GLU A 173 -18.62 -6.92 0.87
CA GLU A 173 -18.49 -6.51 -0.53
C GLU A 173 -19.11 -5.12 -0.76
N GLN A 174 -20.27 -4.86 -0.18
CA GLN A 174 -20.89 -3.53 -0.26
C GLN A 174 -20.02 -2.45 0.38
N LEU A 175 -19.39 -2.70 1.55
CA LEU A 175 -18.47 -1.75 2.18
C LEU A 175 -17.24 -1.44 1.32
N MET A 176 -16.83 -2.38 0.47
CA MET A 176 -15.67 -2.27 -0.42
C MET A 176 -16.02 -1.78 -1.81
N ASP A 177 -17.30 -1.42 -2.08
CA ASP A 177 -17.73 -0.88 -3.38
C ASP A 177 -17.04 0.45 -3.70
N GLU A 178 -16.75 0.68 -4.99
CA GLU A 178 -16.07 1.90 -5.47
C GLU A 178 -16.82 3.20 -5.12
N GLU A 179 -18.14 3.14 -4.92
CA GLU A 179 -18.95 4.31 -4.54
C GLU A 179 -18.55 4.90 -3.18
N TYR A 180 -17.96 4.10 -2.27
CA TYR A 180 -17.51 4.53 -0.95
C TYR A 180 -16.03 4.95 -0.89
N ASN A 181 -15.29 4.89 -1.99
CA ASN A 181 -13.86 5.18 -2.01
C ASN A 181 -13.52 6.57 -1.44
N GLN A 182 -14.34 7.59 -1.71
CA GLN A 182 -14.11 8.93 -1.18
C GLN A 182 -14.36 8.98 0.34
N LEU A 183 -15.40 8.31 0.82
CA LEU A 183 -15.69 8.24 2.25
C LEU A 183 -14.57 7.53 3.02
N TRP A 184 -14.06 6.43 2.48
CA TRP A 184 -12.91 5.74 3.05
C TRP A 184 -11.66 6.63 3.07
N ALA A 185 -11.43 7.40 2.03
CA ALA A 185 -10.30 8.32 1.98
C ALA A 185 -10.40 9.44 3.03
N GLU A 186 -11.59 10.00 3.21
CA GLU A 186 -11.87 11.00 4.25
C GLU A 186 -11.65 10.41 5.65
N LEU A 187 -12.19 9.22 5.92
CA LEU A 187 -12.02 8.52 7.21
C LEU A 187 -10.54 8.25 7.53
N LEU A 188 -9.78 7.81 6.52
CA LEU A 188 -8.38 7.42 6.66
C LEU A 188 -7.40 8.59 6.45
N ASP A 189 -7.90 9.82 6.22
CA ASP A 189 -7.11 11.03 6.00
C ASP A 189 -6.12 10.85 4.82
N VAL A 190 -6.60 10.27 3.71
CA VAL A 190 -5.80 10.02 2.51
C VAL A 190 -6.12 11.04 1.43
N ASP A 191 -5.13 11.82 1.02
CA ASP A 191 -5.23 12.64 -0.19
C ASP A 191 -5.24 11.74 -1.44
N LEU A 192 -6.42 11.60 -2.04
CA LEU A 192 -6.62 10.82 -3.27
C LEU A 192 -6.11 11.54 -4.52
N TYR A 193 -6.13 12.85 -4.52
CA TYR A 193 -6.05 13.67 -5.73
C TYR A 193 -4.75 14.49 -5.82
N GLY A 194 -3.81 14.27 -4.91
CA GLY A 194 -2.50 14.95 -4.92
C GLY A 194 -2.61 16.47 -4.80
N GLY A 195 -3.44 16.92 -3.87
CA GLY A 195 -3.71 18.34 -3.61
C GLY A 195 -4.69 18.99 -4.57
N LEU A 196 -5.28 18.26 -5.53
CA LEU A 196 -6.37 18.78 -6.38
C LEU A 196 -7.71 18.64 -5.66
N THR A 197 -8.63 19.53 -5.98
CA THR A 197 -10.05 19.35 -5.61
C THR A 197 -10.67 18.22 -6.44
N TYR A 198 -11.79 17.67 -5.95
CA TYR A 198 -12.55 16.66 -6.69
C TYR A 198 -12.93 17.15 -8.10
N THR A 199 -13.35 18.42 -8.23
CA THR A 199 -13.70 19.03 -9.54
C THR A 199 -12.49 19.07 -10.48
N GLU A 200 -11.34 19.52 -10.01
CA GLU A 200 -10.11 19.56 -10.82
C GLU A 200 -9.67 18.16 -11.27
N TRP A 201 -9.77 17.16 -10.37
CA TRP A 201 -9.47 15.77 -10.71
C TRP A 201 -10.41 15.21 -11.78
N THR A 202 -11.73 15.45 -11.69
CA THR A 202 -12.71 14.95 -12.66
C THR A 202 -12.56 15.56 -14.06
N GLU A 203 -11.88 16.70 -14.17
CA GLU A 203 -11.56 17.35 -15.44
C GLU A 203 -10.28 16.80 -16.12
N LEU A 204 -9.39 16.12 -15.36
CA LEU A 204 -8.12 15.65 -15.92
C LEU A 204 -8.26 14.78 -17.18
N PRO A 205 -9.19 13.81 -17.24
CA PRO A 205 -9.34 13.00 -18.46
C PRO A 205 -9.66 13.84 -19.71
N SER A 206 -10.38 14.95 -19.57
CA SER A 206 -10.71 15.84 -20.69
C SER A 206 -9.53 16.69 -21.18
N ARG A 207 -8.50 16.82 -20.38
CA ARG A 207 -7.25 17.55 -20.70
C ARG A 207 -6.23 16.69 -21.41
N LEU A 208 -6.42 15.35 -21.43
CA LEU A 208 -5.54 14.42 -22.13
C LEU A 208 -5.69 14.56 -23.65
N PRO A 209 -4.62 14.40 -24.44
CA PRO A 209 -4.69 14.39 -25.88
C PRO A 209 -5.71 13.38 -26.41
N ALA A 210 -6.56 13.80 -27.34
CA ALA A 210 -7.61 12.93 -27.86
C ALA A 210 -7.06 11.92 -28.88
N GLY A 211 -7.54 10.67 -28.82
CA GLY A 211 -7.37 9.68 -29.88
C GLY A 211 -6.08 8.87 -29.83
N ASP A 212 -5.26 9.02 -28.79
CA ASP A 212 -4.07 8.19 -28.64
C ASP A 212 -4.25 7.13 -27.53
N LYS A 213 -3.51 6.02 -27.62
CA LYS A 213 -3.57 4.92 -26.64
C LYS A 213 -3.07 5.35 -25.27
N GLY A 214 -2.04 6.20 -25.21
CA GLY A 214 -1.46 6.67 -23.96
C GLY A 214 -2.47 7.45 -23.13
N SER A 215 -3.23 8.35 -23.76
CA SER A 215 -4.31 9.10 -23.11
C SER A 215 -5.43 8.18 -22.62
N SER A 216 -5.78 7.14 -23.39
CA SER A 216 -6.76 6.14 -22.97
C SER A 216 -6.29 5.35 -21.74
N ILE A 217 -5.00 4.98 -21.70
CA ILE A 217 -4.36 4.31 -20.54
C ILE A 217 -4.39 5.24 -19.32
N ALA A 218 -3.99 6.50 -19.48
CA ALA A 218 -3.99 7.49 -18.40
C ALA A 218 -5.40 7.73 -17.83
N ALA A 219 -6.40 7.86 -18.71
CA ALA A 219 -7.79 8.01 -18.29
C ALA A 219 -8.32 6.78 -17.54
N ALA A 220 -7.96 5.58 -18.01
CA ALA A 220 -8.30 4.34 -17.32
C ALA A 220 -7.65 4.24 -15.94
N ALA A 221 -6.39 4.66 -15.79
CA ALA A 221 -5.75 4.72 -14.48
C ALA A 221 -6.44 5.73 -13.54
N LEU A 222 -6.76 6.93 -14.05
CA LEU A 222 -7.49 7.96 -13.28
C LEU A 222 -8.84 7.46 -12.79
N SER A 223 -9.55 6.62 -13.56
CA SER A 223 -10.85 6.08 -13.16
C SER A 223 -10.77 5.13 -11.95
N LYS A 224 -9.57 4.67 -11.57
CA LYS A 224 -9.35 3.76 -10.45
C LYS A 224 -8.82 4.45 -9.20
N VAL A 225 -8.66 5.78 -9.21
CA VAL A 225 -8.27 6.54 -8.02
C VAL A 225 -9.28 6.29 -6.90
N GLY A 226 -8.78 5.94 -5.72
CA GLY A 226 -9.57 5.57 -4.55
C GLY A 226 -9.74 4.08 -4.33
N THR A 227 -9.54 3.23 -5.35
CA THR A 227 -9.63 1.76 -5.20
C THR A 227 -8.64 1.27 -4.16
N ALA A 228 -9.09 0.41 -3.23
CA ALA A 228 -8.24 -0.14 -2.19
C ALA A 228 -7.06 -0.96 -2.76
N TYR A 229 -5.90 -0.92 -2.11
CA TYR A 229 -4.70 -1.64 -2.55
C TYR A 229 -4.90 -3.17 -2.57
N SER A 230 -5.68 -3.70 -1.63
CA SER A 230 -6.05 -5.11 -1.58
C SER A 230 -6.89 -5.58 -2.77
N VAL A 231 -7.64 -4.66 -3.39
CA VAL A 231 -8.42 -4.93 -4.62
C VAL A 231 -7.55 -4.78 -5.86
N MET A 232 -6.63 -3.80 -5.84
CA MET A 232 -5.81 -3.46 -7.01
C MET A 232 -4.42 -2.99 -6.58
N ASP A 233 -3.42 -3.88 -6.67
CA ASP A 233 -2.02 -3.52 -6.46
C ASP A 233 -1.44 -2.72 -7.65
N CYS A 234 -0.20 -2.23 -7.51
CA CYS A 234 0.45 -1.39 -8.50
C CYS A 234 0.54 -2.03 -9.91
N SER A 235 0.83 -3.33 -9.97
CA SER A 235 0.93 -4.06 -11.24
C SER A 235 -0.43 -4.47 -11.80
N GLN A 236 -1.44 -4.66 -10.97
CA GLN A 236 -2.83 -4.85 -11.42
C GLN A 236 -3.42 -3.58 -12.00
N LEU A 237 -3.12 -2.41 -11.42
CA LEU A 237 -3.52 -1.12 -11.98
C LEU A 237 -2.97 -0.93 -13.40
N THR A 238 -1.67 -1.16 -13.59
CA THR A 238 -1.06 -1.05 -14.91
C THR A 238 -1.61 -2.08 -15.89
N GLN A 239 -1.83 -3.34 -15.46
CA GLN A 239 -2.51 -4.36 -16.27
C GLN A 239 -3.92 -3.92 -16.68
N TYR A 240 -4.69 -3.38 -15.75
CA TYR A 240 -6.05 -2.90 -16.01
C TYR A 240 -6.05 -1.80 -17.07
N ALA A 241 -5.24 -0.75 -16.87
CA ALA A 241 -5.20 0.40 -17.77
C ALA A 241 -4.74 0.03 -19.18
N TYR A 242 -3.70 -0.79 -19.31
CA TYR A 242 -3.19 -1.24 -20.60
C TYR A 242 -4.13 -2.19 -21.34
N ARG A 243 -4.90 -2.99 -20.59
CA ARG A 243 -5.91 -3.87 -21.18
C ARG A 243 -7.02 -3.10 -21.90
N GLN A 244 -7.32 -1.85 -21.48
CA GLN A 244 -8.32 -1.01 -22.15
C GLN A 244 -7.95 -0.66 -23.59
N VAL A 245 -6.67 -0.74 -23.92
CA VAL A 245 -6.16 -0.52 -25.30
C VAL A 245 -5.66 -1.80 -25.97
N GLY A 246 -6.02 -2.98 -25.43
CA GLY A 246 -5.71 -4.29 -25.99
C GLY A 246 -4.28 -4.78 -25.71
N ILE A 247 -3.55 -4.18 -24.79
CA ILE A 247 -2.19 -4.57 -24.41
C ILE A 247 -2.23 -5.40 -23.13
N THR A 248 -1.62 -6.58 -23.15
CA THR A 248 -1.49 -7.44 -21.97
C THR A 248 -0.10 -7.31 -21.38
N LEU A 249 -0.03 -6.84 -20.13
CA LEU A 249 1.21 -6.77 -19.34
C LEU A 249 1.35 -8.00 -18.43
N PRO A 250 2.59 -8.43 -18.12
CA PRO A 250 2.84 -9.46 -17.10
C PRO A 250 2.26 -9.10 -15.72
N ARG A 251 2.14 -10.11 -14.82
CA ARG A 251 1.43 -9.93 -13.54
C ARG A 251 2.19 -9.05 -12.54
N THR A 252 3.51 -9.13 -12.46
CA THR A 252 4.28 -8.41 -11.46
C THR A 252 5.01 -7.21 -12.03
N SER A 253 5.30 -6.19 -11.19
CA SER A 253 6.07 -5.01 -11.60
C SER A 253 7.45 -5.38 -12.17
N VAL A 254 8.12 -6.38 -11.59
CA VAL A 254 9.41 -6.90 -12.07
C VAL A 254 9.30 -7.46 -13.48
N GLU A 255 8.28 -8.29 -13.73
CA GLU A 255 8.07 -8.90 -15.05
C GLU A 255 7.64 -7.87 -16.09
N GLN A 256 6.83 -6.88 -15.70
CA GLN A 256 6.47 -5.76 -16.55
C GLN A 256 7.70 -4.95 -16.97
N ALA A 257 8.58 -4.64 -16.02
CA ALA A 257 9.82 -3.93 -16.30
C ALA A 257 10.75 -4.73 -17.20
N LYS A 258 10.93 -6.03 -16.95
CA LYS A 258 11.69 -6.93 -17.83
C LYS A 258 11.09 -6.99 -19.23
N TYR A 259 9.77 -7.09 -19.34
CA TYR A 259 9.06 -7.06 -20.60
C TYR A 259 9.37 -5.78 -21.38
N CYS A 260 9.25 -4.63 -20.73
CA CYS A 260 9.53 -3.34 -21.37
C CYS A 260 11.00 -3.23 -21.81
N TYR A 261 11.93 -3.61 -20.93
CA TYR A 261 13.37 -3.55 -21.23
C TYR A 261 13.76 -4.46 -22.39
N ASN A 262 13.31 -5.71 -22.36
CA ASN A 262 13.68 -6.72 -23.38
C ASN A 262 13.09 -6.43 -24.77
N ASN A 263 11.98 -5.69 -24.83
CA ASN A 263 11.34 -5.31 -26.10
C ASN A 263 11.74 -3.90 -26.58
N GLY A 264 12.69 -3.23 -25.90
CA GLY A 264 13.19 -1.93 -26.35
C GLY A 264 12.22 -0.77 -26.14
N TYR A 265 11.25 -0.90 -25.21
CA TYR A 265 10.28 0.15 -24.89
C TYR A 265 10.81 1.21 -23.92
N ALA A 266 12.07 1.12 -23.49
CA ALA A 266 12.70 2.10 -22.61
C ALA A 266 12.74 3.48 -23.26
N ILE A 267 12.41 4.51 -22.48
CA ILE A 267 12.48 5.92 -22.88
C ILE A 267 13.24 6.72 -21.84
N SER A 268 13.64 7.96 -22.17
CA SER A 268 14.20 8.89 -21.20
C SER A 268 13.12 9.68 -20.45
N SER A 269 13.44 10.23 -19.29
CA SER A 269 12.52 11.06 -18.49
C SER A 269 11.96 12.25 -19.27
N GLY A 270 12.77 12.87 -20.12
CA GLY A 270 12.35 14.00 -20.97
C GLY A 270 11.37 13.65 -22.08
N GLN A 271 11.13 12.36 -22.32
CA GLN A 271 10.19 11.86 -23.35
C GLN A 271 8.85 11.40 -22.76
N LEU A 272 8.65 11.53 -21.43
CA LEU A 272 7.42 11.09 -20.77
C LEU A 272 6.17 11.71 -21.40
N GLN A 273 5.18 10.86 -21.63
CA GLN A 273 3.85 11.20 -22.15
C GLN A 273 2.78 10.45 -21.35
N PRO A 274 1.53 10.96 -21.30
CA PRO A 274 0.45 10.23 -20.67
C PRO A 274 0.36 8.78 -21.12
N GLY A 275 0.16 7.86 -20.17
CA GLY A 275 0.12 6.43 -20.39
C GLY A 275 1.45 5.69 -20.23
N ASP A 276 2.59 6.39 -20.14
CA ASP A 276 3.89 5.74 -19.95
C ASP A 276 3.99 5.08 -18.57
N LEU A 277 4.72 3.97 -18.51
CA LEU A 277 5.03 3.25 -17.28
C LEU A 277 6.28 3.82 -16.61
N ILE A 278 6.24 3.86 -15.30
CA ILE A 278 7.38 4.21 -14.47
C ILE A 278 7.62 3.06 -13.49
N PHE A 279 8.89 2.70 -13.28
CA PHE A 279 9.30 1.63 -12.39
C PHE A 279 10.29 2.14 -11.35
N TRP A 280 10.04 1.79 -10.10
CA TRP A 280 10.88 2.15 -8.96
C TRP A 280 11.57 0.92 -8.38
N SER A 281 12.82 1.12 -7.98
CA SER A 281 13.57 0.18 -7.15
C SER A 281 13.62 0.66 -5.70
N LYS A 282 13.72 -0.32 -4.79
CA LYS A 282 14.10 -0.13 -3.40
C LYS A 282 15.23 -1.09 -3.10
N VAL A 283 16.32 -0.62 -2.50
CA VAL A 283 17.46 -1.49 -2.13
C VAL A 283 16.98 -2.66 -1.28
N CYS A 284 17.19 -3.87 -1.74
CA CYS A 284 16.81 -5.09 -1.04
C CYS A 284 17.78 -6.25 -1.33
N THR A 285 17.78 -7.25 -0.47
CA THR A 285 18.48 -8.53 -0.67
C THR A 285 17.54 -9.60 -1.27
N CYS A 286 16.43 -9.18 -1.86
CA CYS A 286 15.33 -10.06 -2.29
C CYS A 286 15.59 -10.78 -3.63
N GLY A 287 16.69 -10.48 -4.34
CA GLY A 287 17.03 -11.06 -5.63
C GLY A 287 16.14 -10.65 -6.80
N ARG A 288 15.30 -9.64 -6.61
CA ARG A 288 14.47 -9.08 -7.69
C ARG A 288 15.35 -8.42 -8.74
N TRP A 289 14.99 -8.58 -10.01
CA TRP A 289 15.71 -7.96 -11.11
C TRP A 289 15.68 -6.43 -10.97
N ASN A 290 16.87 -5.79 -11.00
CA ASN A 290 17.05 -4.36 -10.75
C ASN A 290 16.33 -3.84 -9.49
N GLU A 291 16.10 -4.72 -8.50
CA GLU A 291 15.45 -4.39 -7.22
C GLU A 291 14.10 -3.66 -7.42
N ILE A 292 13.35 -4.02 -8.47
CA ILE A 292 12.07 -3.36 -8.79
C ILE A 292 11.00 -3.86 -7.84
N HIS A 293 10.34 -2.89 -7.18
CA HIS A 293 9.28 -3.14 -6.21
C HIS A 293 7.96 -2.45 -6.56
N HIS A 294 7.99 -1.44 -7.44
CA HIS A 294 6.80 -0.64 -7.71
C HIS A 294 6.69 -0.22 -9.17
N THR A 295 5.45 0.08 -9.60
CA THR A 295 5.13 0.62 -10.92
C THR A 295 3.95 1.58 -10.84
N GLY A 296 3.87 2.53 -11.77
CA GLY A 296 2.77 3.48 -11.90
C GLY A 296 2.66 4.00 -13.33
N ILE A 297 1.64 4.79 -13.57
CA ILE A 297 1.29 5.35 -14.88
C ILE A 297 1.45 6.87 -14.84
N TYR A 298 2.24 7.40 -15.76
CA TYR A 298 2.35 8.84 -15.96
C TYR A 298 1.10 9.39 -16.65
N ILE A 299 0.56 10.50 -16.16
CA ILE A 299 -0.67 11.12 -16.70
C ILE A 299 -0.46 12.53 -17.29
N GLY A 300 0.79 13.00 -17.33
CA GLY A 300 1.13 14.37 -17.74
C GLY A 300 1.42 15.28 -16.56
N ASP A 301 1.96 16.47 -16.85
CA ASP A 301 2.21 17.56 -15.89
C ASP A 301 2.96 17.14 -14.62
N GLY A 302 3.93 16.20 -14.75
CA GLY A 302 4.70 15.70 -13.61
C GLY A 302 3.86 14.88 -12.61
N ARG A 303 2.71 14.32 -13.01
CA ARG A 303 1.80 13.55 -12.17
C ARG A 303 1.74 12.09 -12.58
N ILE A 304 1.47 11.24 -11.61
CA ILE A 304 1.29 9.80 -11.79
C ILE A 304 0.01 9.32 -11.10
N VAL A 305 -0.51 8.20 -11.57
CA VAL A 305 -1.46 7.37 -10.83
C VAL A 305 -0.76 6.05 -10.49
N ASP A 306 -0.74 5.72 -9.22
CA ASP A 306 -0.18 4.45 -8.75
C ASP A 306 -0.98 3.88 -7.57
N ALA A 307 -0.99 2.55 -7.42
CA ALA A 307 -1.53 1.93 -6.22
C ALA A 307 -0.43 1.95 -5.15
N SER A 308 -0.60 2.81 -4.17
CA SER A 308 0.36 3.03 -3.09
C SER A 308 0.05 2.11 -1.91
N SER A 309 0.97 1.20 -1.58
CA SER A 309 0.83 0.34 -0.41
C SER A 309 0.79 1.14 0.89
N SER A 310 1.63 2.19 1.02
CA SER A 310 1.63 3.06 2.21
C SER A 310 0.37 3.93 2.36
N LYS A 311 -0.34 4.21 1.27
CA LYS A 311 -1.64 4.91 1.30
C LYS A 311 -2.83 3.95 1.37
N GLY A 312 -2.59 2.65 1.18
CA GLY A 312 -3.61 1.60 1.16
C GLY A 312 -4.53 1.64 -0.06
N ARG A 313 -4.21 2.40 -1.11
CA ARG A 313 -5.08 2.58 -2.28
C ARG A 313 -4.43 3.20 -3.51
N VAL A 314 -5.16 3.21 -4.62
CA VAL A 314 -4.79 3.95 -5.82
C VAL A 314 -4.94 5.44 -5.57
N VAL A 315 -3.87 6.20 -5.86
CA VAL A 315 -3.83 7.66 -5.67
C VAL A 315 -3.27 8.36 -6.90
N LEU A 316 -3.71 9.59 -7.10
CA LEU A 316 -3.05 10.56 -7.96
C LEU A 316 -2.06 11.36 -7.13
N ARG A 317 -0.83 11.52 -7.61
CA ARG A 317 0.19 12.33 -6.93
C ARG A 317 1.26 12.86 -7.88
N SER A 318 2.10 13.75 -7.40
CA SER A 318 3.29 14.19 -8.14
C SER A 318 4.26 13.02 -8.34
N LEU A 319 4.98 13.02 -9.46
CA LEU A 319 6.08 12.08 -9.70
C LEU A 319 7.11 12.18 -8.57
N TRP A 320 7.55 11.07 -8.04
CA TRP A 320 8.40 10.97 -6.86
C TRP A 320 9.60 10.03 -7.08
N GLY A 321 10.57 10.04 -6.18
CA GLY A 321 11.73 9.13 -6.21
C GLY A 321 12.88 9.60 -7.11
N GLU A 322 12.89 10.87 -7.54
CA GLU A 322 14.01 11.42 -8.35
C GLU A 322 15.20 11.88 -7.51
N ASN A 323 15.00 12.26 -6.24
CA ASN A 323 16.04 12.83 -5.39
C ASN A 323 16.08 12.24 -3.97
N GLY A 324 17.07 11.40 -3.69
CA GLY A 324 17.53 11.14 -2.31
C GLY A 324 16.67 10.28 -1.41
N SER A 325 15.59 9.67 -1.91
CA SER A 325 14.79 8.72 -1.16
C SER A 325 15.39 7.31 -1.20
N ALA A 326 14.94 6.42 -0.30
CA ALA A 326 15.24 4.99 -0.35
C ALA A 326 14.75 4.33 -1.65
N TRP A 327 13.85 5.00 -2.37
CA TRP A 327 13.29 4.61 -3.65
C TRP A 327 13.92 5.39 -4.80
N LYS A 328 14.21 4.72 -5.91
CA LYS A 328 14.75 5.33 -7.12
C LYS A 328 13.95 4.91 -8.34
N ILE A 329 13.70 5.84 -9.25
CA ILE A 329 13.20 5.51 -10.57
C ILE A 329 14.34 4.86 -11.37
N VAL A 330 14.10 3.67 -11.90
CA VAL A 330 15.11 2.88 -12.63
C VAL A 330 14.74 2.63 -14.08
N LEU A 331 13.46 2.81 -14.46
CA LEU A 331 13.02 2.64 -15.83
C LEU A 331 11.77 3.48 -16.10
N TYR A 332 11.76 4.17 -17.25
CA TYR A 332 10.58 4.72 -17.91
C TYR A 332 10.34 3.92 -19.20
N ALA A 333 9.09 3.59 -19.50
CA ALA A 333 8.80 2.76 -20.65
C ALA A 333 7.48 3.10 -21.34
N ARG A 334 7.45 2.93 -22.67
CA ARG A 334 6.28 3.17 -23.54
C ARG A 334 5.92 1.93 -24.34
N PRO A 335 5.25 0.90 -23.78
CA PRO A 335 4.88 -0.31 -24.52
C PRO A 335 3.60 -0.17 -25.35
N HIS A 336 3.01 1.01 -25.47
CA HIS A 336 1.78 1.26 -26.24
C HIS A 336 2.01 1.89 -27.63
N VAL A 337 3.27 2.00 -28.06
CA VAL A 337 3.65 2.43 -29.42
C VAL A 337 3.56 1.33 -30.43
#